data_9bb8f59b24a6da8ec34f2e3271fee487
#
_entry.id   9bb8f59b24a6da8ec34f2e3271fee487
#
_cell.length_a   1.000
_cell.length_b   1.000
_cell.length_c   1.000
_cell.angle_alpha   90.00
_cell.angle_beta   90.00
_cell.angle_gamma   90.00
#
_symmetry.space_group_name_H-M   'P 1'
#
loop_
_entity.id
_entity.type
_entity.pdbx_description
1 polymer ?
#
loop_
_entity_poly.entity_id
_entity_poly.type
_entity_poly.pdbx_seq_one_letter_code
_entity_poly.pdbx_strand_id
1 'polypeptide(L)'
;EYWLGPGMRMDLALRVPAAGQELSLRNGPVRLATLRSLASAGEPGDWPPALPANPVSEPDLRDAETIRFNFEWVGAVSANLANGAAPSFWQINGKAWDINDKTCADRPIAKLELGKSYIFELRNMAQYQHPIHLHGMSFKVLSSDRKKIIPYFTDTYLLGKNERARVALVADNPGVWMFHCHVIDHMETGLMASIQVA
;
A
#
# COMPACT_ATOMS: atom_id res chain seq x y z
N GLU A 1 9.08 -12.38 11.74
CA GLU A 1 7.78 -11.76 11.97
C GLU A 1 7.55 -10.73 10.90
N TYR A 2 6.38 -10.73 10.27
CA TYR A 2 6.03 -9.83 9.17
C TYR A 2 4.68 -9.17 9.43
N TRP A 3 4.57 -7.88 9.16
CA TRP A 3 3.34 -7.11 9.34
C TRP A 3 2.58 -7.01 8.02
N LEU A 4 1.37 -7.56 7.99
CA LEU A 4 0.42 -7.42 6.88
C LEU A 4 -0.70 -6.47 7.30
N GLY A 5 -0.81 -5.36 6.61
CA GLY A 5 -1.99 -4.49 6.69
C GLY A 5 -3.10 -4.96 5.73
N PRO A 6 -4.33 -4.42 5.89
CA PRO A 6 -5.40 -4.62 4.91
C PRO A 6 -4.94 -4.33 3.47
N GLY A 7 -5.36 -5.15 2.52
CA GLY A 7 -4.99 -5.04 1.10
C GLY A 7 -3.61 -5.54 0.73
N MET A 8 -2.72 -5.79 1.69
CA MET A 8 -1.39 -6.33 1.40
C MET A 8 -1.44 -7.82 1.11
N ARG A 9 -0.53 -8.28 0.26
CA ARG A 9 -0.32 -9.69 -0.11
C ARG A 9 1.15 -10.02 0.05
N MET A 10 1.42 -11.29 0.31
CA MET A 10 2.78 -11.82 0.43
C MET A 10 2.82 -13.26 -0.06
N ASP A 11 3.73 -13.56 -0.96
CA ASP A 11 4.03 -14.92 -1.38
C ASP A 11 5.15 -15.49 -0.50
N LEU A 12 4.99 -16.74 -0.06
CA LEU A 12 5.94 -17.41 0.79
C LEU A 12 6.50 -18.66 0.09
N ALA A 13 7.81 -18.70 -0.09
CA ALA A 13 8.49 -19.94 -0.42
C ALA A 13 8.77 -20.73 0.87
N LEU A 14 8.24 -21.94 0.98
CA LEU A 14 8.37 -22.76 2.16
C LEU A 14 9.13 -24.04 1.83
N ARG A 15 10.08 -24.43 2.67
CA ARG A 15 10.55 -25.82 2.72
C ARG A 15 9.55 -26.65 3.51
N VAL A 16 9.04 -27.68 2.87
CA VAL A 16 8.16 -28.65 3.56
C VAL A 16 8.97 -29.32 4.66
N PRO A 17 8.48 -29.37 5.89
CA PRO A 17 9.17 -30.05 6.99
C PRO A 17 9.25 -31.57 6.74
N ALA A 18 10.09 -32.27 7.50
CA ALA A 18 10.23 -33.71 7.39
C ALA A 18 8.88 -34.42 7.58
N ALA A 19 8.76 -35.62 7.03
CA ALA A 19 7.54 -36.42 7.13
C ALA A 19 7.05 -36.55 8.60
N GLY A 20 5.76 -36.32 8.79
CA GLY A 20 5.12 -36.32 10.10
C GLY A 20 5.25 -35.04 10.91
N GLN A 21 6.04 -34.09 10.47
CA GLN A 21 6.15 -32.77 11.11
C GLN A 21 5.09 -31.78 10.60
N GLU A 22 4.86 -30.75 11.41
CA GLU A 22 3.90 -29.70 11.10
C GLU A 22 4.57 -28.33 11.09
N LEU A 23 4.15 -27.48 10.16
CA LEU A 23 4.44 -26.06 10.12
C LEU A 23 3.15 -25.27 10.36
N SER A 24 3.14 -24.40 11.34
CA SER A 24 1.96 -23.56 11.64
C SER A 24 2.16 -22.13 11.15
N LEU A 25 1.21 -21.64 10.36
CA LEU A 25 1.03 -20.21 10.08
C LEU A 25 0.22 -19.60 11.22
N ARG A 26 0.72 -18.51 11.80
CA ARG A 26 0.10 -17.88 12.98
C ARG A 26 0.00 -16.37 12.79
N ASN A 27 -1.04 -15.80 13.42
CA ASN A 27 -1.13 -14.35 13.67
C ASN A 27 -1.12 -14.15 15.19
N GLY A 28 0.02 -13.75 15.74
CA GLY A 28 0.23 -13.73 17.18
C GLY A 28 -0.10 -15.11 17.82
N PRO A 29 -0.99 -15.16 18.81
CA PRO A 29 -1.38 -16.41 19.44
C PRO A 29 -2.31 -17.29 18.56
N VAL A 30 -2.96 -16.71 17.56
CA VAL A 30 -3.97 -17.38 16.73
C VAL A 30 -3.29 -18.20 15.64
N ARG A 31 -3.60 -19.48 15.56
CA ARG A 31 -3.18 -20.36 14.47
C ARG A 31 -4.16 -20.22 13.30
N LEU A 32 -3.65 -19.76 12.16
CA LEU A 32 -4.42 -19.54 10.94
C LEU A 32 -4.49 -20.79 10.07
N ALA A 33 -3.36 -21.50 9.95
CA ALA A 33 -3.26 -22.71 9.16
C ALA A 33 -2.19 -23.66 9.72
N THR A 34 -2.32 -24.92 9.40
CA THR A 34 -1.29 -25.95 9.65
C THR A 34 -1.00 -26.69 8.36
N LEU A 35 0.26 -26.75 8.00
CA LEU A 35 0.78 -27.60 6.93
C LEU A 35 1.37 -28.86 7.59
N ARG A 36 0.79 -30.01 7.31
CA ARG A 36 1.32 -31.30 7.78
C ARG A 36 2.05 -31.98 6.63
N SER A 37 3.30 -32.31 6.83
CA SER A 37 4.05 -33.11 5.88
C SER A 37 3.63 -34.57 6.01
N LEU A 38 3.07 -35.12 4.95
CA LEU A 38 2.81 -36.56 4.84
C LEU A 38 4.10 -37.28 4.47
N ALA A 39 4.10 -38.62 4.59
CA ALA A 39 5.23 -39.41 4.12
C ALA A 39 5.54 -39.07 2.65
N SER A 40 6.77 -38.66 2.41
CA SER A 40 7.23 -38.31 1.05
C SER A 40 7.87 -39.50 0.39
N ALA A 41 7.58 -39.71 -0.88
CA ALA A 41 8.25 -40.66 -1.73
C ALA A 41 9.53 -40.12 -2.41
N GLY A 42 9.96 -38.88 -2.07
CA GLY A 42 11.10 -38.24 -2.74
C GLY A 42 12.06 -37.53 -1.79
N GLU A 43 13.27 -37.31 -2.27
CA GLU A 43 14.27 -36.44 -1.62
C GLU A 43 13.78 -35.00 -1.60
N PRO A 44 14.17 -34.19 -0.58
CA PRO A 44 13.87 -32.77 -0.58
C PRO A 44 14.46 -32.12 -1.85
N GLY A 45 13.60 -31.55 -2.68
CA GLY A 45 14.05 -30.81 -3.86
C GLY A 45 14.85 -29.57 -3.47
N ASP A 46 15.60 -29.05 -4.42
CA ASP A 46 16.23 -27.72 -4.32
C ASP A 46 15.17 -26.63 -4.12
N TRP A 47 15.61 -25.44 -3.68
CA TRP A 47 14.76 -24.27 -3.70
C TRP A 47 14.18 -24.08 -5.11
N PRO A 48 12.93 -23.62 -5.23
CA PRO A 48 12.37 -23.34 -6.52
C PRO A 48 13.30 -22.39 -7.29
N PRO A 49 13.39 -22.53 -8.63
CA PRO A 49 14.19 -21.62 -9.43
C PRO A 49 13.73 -20.18 -9.20
N ALA A 50 14.60 -19.23 -9.51
CA ALA A 50 14.25 -17.82 -9.44
C ALA A 50 12.91 -17.58 -10.14
N LEU A 51 12.02 -16.80 -9.50
CA LEU A 51 10.77 -16.40 -10.12
C LEU A 51 11.05 -15.64 -11.43
N PRO A 52 10.18 -15.73 -12.43
CA PRO A 52 10.33 -14.93 -13.65
C PRO A 52 10.35 -13.44 -13.30
N ALA A 53 11.00 -12.64 -14.15
CA ALA A 53 11.02 -11.20 -13.96
C ALA A 53 9.59 -10.64 -13.88
N ASN A 54 9.37 -9.72 -12.96
CA ASN A 54 8.09 -9.03 -12.83
C ASN A 54 7.90 -8.12 -14.08
N PRO A 55 6.75 -8.18 -14.78
CA PRO A 55 6.48 -7.34 -15.95
C PRO A 55 6.26 -5.85 -15.61
N VAL A 56 6.21 -5.47 -14.33
CA VAL A 56 6.07 -4.07 -13.92
C VAL A 56 7.32 -3.28 -14.32
N SER A 57 7.10 -2.16 -15.00
CA SER A 57 8.16 -1.27 -15.47
C SER A 57 9.00 -0.71 -14.34
N GLU A 58 10.32 -0.81 -14.47
CA GLU A 58 11.27 -0.22 -13.51
C GLU A 58 11.28 1.31 -13.65
N PRO A 59 11.00 2.10 -12.58
CA PRO A 59 10.99 3.55 -12.67
C PRO A 59 12.41 4.10 -12.83
N ASP A 60 12.57 5.06 -13.76
CA ASP A 60 13.80 5.83 -13.89
C ASP A 60 13.81 6.96 -12.85
N LEU A 61 14.75 6.89 -11.91
CA LEU A 61 14.83 7.82 -10.80
C LEU A 61 15.69 9.05 -11.06
N ARG A 62 16.40 9.12 -12.20
CA ARG A 62 17.36 10.20 -12.50
C ARG A 62 16.69 11.56 -12.59
N ASP A 63 15.55 11.61 -13.30
CA ASP A 63 14.77 12.84 -13.53
C ASP A 63 13.33 12.73 -13.00
N ALA A 64 13.07 11.77 -12.11
CA ALA A 64 11.75 11.55 -11.57
C ALA A 64 11.31 12.70 -10.67
N GLU A 65 10.18 13.31 -11.01
CA GLU A 65 9.53 14.33 -10.18
C GLU A 65 9.11 13.72 -8.84
N THR A 66 9.34 14.47 -7.75
CA THR A 66 8.91 14.06 -6.41
C THR A 66 7.62 14.77 -6.02
N ILE A 67 6.58 14.01 -5.79
CA ILE A 67 5.28 14.47 -5.29
C ILE A 67 5.16 14.05 -3.82
N ARG A 68 4.74 15.00 -2.97
CA ARG A 68 4.65 14.78 -1.53
C ARG A 68 3.20 14.61 -1.09
N PHE A 69 2.94 13.55 -0.31
CA PHE A 69 1.63 13.25 0.27
C PHE A 69 1.73 13.18 1.79
N ASN A 70 1.06 14.10 2.47
CA ASN A 70 0.91 14.10 3.92
C ASN A 70 -0.43 13.46 4.28
N PHE A 71 -0.41 12.47 5.17
CA PHE A 71 -1.60 11.81 5.71
C PHE A 71 -1.83 12.32 7.12
N GLU A 72 -2.96 12.98 7.34
CA GLU A 72 -3.19 13.82 8.50
C GLU A 72 -4.46 13.42 9.24
N TRP A 73 -4.38 13.39 10.57
CA TRP A 73 -5.52 13.30 11.46
C TRP A 73 -5.95 14.71 11.86
N VAL A 74 -7.19 15.09 11.56
CA VAL A 74 -7.73 16.42 11.88
C VAL A 74 -8.77 16.38 13.00
N GLY A 75 -9.09 15.19 13.50
CA GLY A 75 -10.07 15.00 14.57
C GLY A 75 -11.52 15.22 14.12
N ALA A 76 -12.44 15.05 15.06
CA ALA A 76 -13.89 15.13 14.82
C ALA A 76 -14.40 16.56 14.55
N VAL A 77 -13.52 17.57 14.62
CA VAL A 77 -13.92 19.00 14.61
C VAL A 77 -14.15 19.56 13.20
N SER A 78 -13.70 18.88 12.17
CA SER A 78 -13.85 19.35 10.79
C SER A 78 -15.24 19.10 10.18
N ALA A 79 -16.16 18.57 10.96
CA ALA A 79 -17.46 18.21 10.46
C ALA A 79 -18.30 19.46 10.18
N ASN A 80 -18.34 19.88 8.93
CA ASN A 80 -19.47 20.65 8.40
C ASN A 80 -20.74 19.78 8.39
N LEU A 81 -21.06 19.19 9.55
CA LEU A 81 -22.26 18.38 9.76
C LEU A 81 -23.55 19.19 9.45
N ALA A 82 -23.46 20.52 9.49
CA ALA A 82 -24.57 21.42 9.20
C ALA A 82 -25.05 21.36 7.73
N ASN A 83 -24.21 20.88 6.80
CA ASN A 83 -24.52 20.88 5.37
C ASN A 83 -24.72 19.46 4.80
N GLY A 84 -24.88 18.43 5.65
CA GLY A 84 -25.06 17.05 5.19
C GLY A 84 -23.79 16.38 4.62
N ALA A 85 -22.62 17.00 4.76
CA ALA A 85 -21.35 16.37 4.42
C ALA A 85 -21.04 15.20 5.35
N ALA A 86 -20.37 14.18 4.84
CA ALA A 86 -19.91 13.08 5.65
C ALA A 86 -18.88 13.55 6.69
N PRO A 87 -18.84 12.96 7.90
CA PRO A 87 -17.83 13.29 8.89
C PRO A 87 -16.43 12.99 8.33
N SER A 88 -15.54 13.96 8.44
CA SER A 88 -14.17 13.84 7.97
C SER A 88 -13.20 13.92 9.14
N PHE A 89 -12.46 12.84 9.37
CA PHE A 89 -11.43 12.78 10.43
C PHE A 89 -10.01 12.80 9.83
N TRP A 90 -9.89 12.55 8.53
CA TRP A 90 -8.65 12.34 7.83
C TRP A 90 -8.53 13.23 6.60
N GLN A 91 -7.28 13.55 6.25
CA GLN A 91 -6.97 14.34 5.07
C GLN A 91 -5.71 13.84 4.39
N ILE A 92 -5.61 14.08 3.08
CA ILE A 92 -4.37 14.00 2.31
C ILE A 92 -4.04 15.40 1.81
N ASN A 93 -2.89 15.97 2.22
CA ASN A 93 -2.49 17.33 1.90
C ASN A 93 -3.57 18.37 2.21
N GLY A 94 -4.16 18.29 3.40
CA GLY A 94 -5.20 19.20 3.85
C GLY A 94 -6.56 19.06 3.15
N LYS A 95 -6.76 18.01 2.34
CA LYS A 95 -8.02 17.73 1.65
C LYS A 95 -8.60 16.42 2.13
N ALA A 96 -9.85 16.46 2.56
CA ALA A 96 -10.63 15.27 2.87
C ALA A 96 -11.43 14.83 1.65
N TRP A 97 -11.56 13.54 1.46
CA TRP A 97 -12.53 12.99 0.53
C TRP A 97 -13.91 12.98 1.17
N ASP A 98 -14.90 13.53 0.48
CA ASP A 98 -16.31 13.38 0.86
C ASP A 98 -16.93 12.26 0.03
N ILE A 99 -17.30 11.16 0.67
CA ILE A 99 -17.90 10.01 0.01
C ILE A 99 -19.26 10.32 -0.62
N ASN A 100 -19.95 11.38 -0.16
CA ASN A 100 -21.23 11.84 -0.70
C ASN A 100 -21.04 12.79 -1.90
N ASP A 101 -19.85 13.36 -2.09
CA ASP A 101 -19.53 14.24 -3.22
C ASP A 101 -19.00 13.42 -4.40
N LYS A 102 -19.87 13.11 -5.35
CA LYS A 102 -19.52 12.34 -6.56
C LYS A 102 -18.48 13.04 -7.44
N THR A 103 -18.23 14.33 -7.24
CA THR A 103 -17.25 15.11 -8.02
C THR A 103 -15.85 15.08 -7.41
N CYS A 104 -15.64 14.43 -6.28
CA CYS A 104 -14.32 14.31 -5.67
C CYS A 104 -13.29 13.67 -6.63
N ALA A 105 -13.71 12.69 -7.43
CA ALA A 105 -12.85 12.04 -8.41
C ALA A 105 -12.36 12.99 -9.52
N ASP A 106 -13.15 14.02 -9.85
CA ASP A 106 -12.83 15.01 -10.89
C ASP A 106 -11.81 16.06 -10.44
N ARG A 107 -11.42 16.00 -9.16
CA ARG A 107 -10.46 16.93 -8.52
C ARG A 107 -9.21 16.17 -8.04
N PRO A 108 -8.40 15.63 -8.97
CA PRO A 108 -7.25 14.83 -8.60
C PRO A 108 -6.26 15.62 -7.74
N ILE A 109 -5.68 14.95 -6.74
CA ILE A 109 -4.66 15.55 -5.86
C ILE A 109 -3.31 15.68 -6.57
N ALA A 110 -3.09 14.86 -7.61
CA ALA A 110 -1.93 14.90 -8.48
C ALA A 110 -2.33 14.53 -9.92
N LYS A 111 -1.62 15.13 -10.89
CA LYS A 111 -1.72 14.79 -12.32
C LYS A 111 -0.36 14.30 -12.77
N LEU A 112 -0.33 13.12 -13.38
CA LEU A 112 0.87 12.45 -13.86
C LEU A 112 0.82 12.41 -15.39
N GLU A 113 1.95 12.64 -16.01
CA GLU A 113 2.12 12.48 -17.46
C GLU A 113 2.37 11.00 -17.78
N LEU A 114 1.61 10.47 -18.75
CA LEU A 114 1.71 9.08 -19.16
C LEU A 114 3.13 8.73 -19.59
N GLY A 115 3.63 7.60 -19.08
CA GLY A 115 4.96 7.05 -19.37
C GLY A 115 6.08 7.65 -18.52
N LYS A 116 5.85 8.70 -17.74
CA LYS A 116 6.88 9.28 -16.86
C LYS A 116 7.00 8.53 -15.53
N SER A 117 8.21 8.58 -14.98
CA SER A 117 8.51 8.07 -13.63
C SER A 117 8.31 9.16 -12.58
N TYR A 118 7.75 8.78 -11.44
CA TYR A 118 7.51 9.65 -10.30
C TYR A 118 8.00 9.02 -9.01
N ILE A 119 8.41 9.86 -8.07
CA ILE A 119 8.67 9.47 -6.69
C ILE A 119 7.55 10.05 -5.82
N PHE A 120 6.86 9.21 -5.07
CA PHE A 120 5.94 9.67 -4.04
C PHE A 120 6.63 9.64 -2.69
N GLU A 121 6.72 10.79 -2.03
CA GLU A 121 7.13 10.90 -0.66
C GLU A 121 5.88 10.83 0.22
N LEU A 122 5.70 9.70 0.88
CA LEU A 122 4.57 9.43 1.76
C LEU A 122 4.96 9.81 3.18
N ARG A 123 4.23 10.73 3.80
CA ARG A 123 4.46 11.17 5.18
C ARG A 123 3.22 10.97 6.02
N ASN A 124 3.29 10.04 6.96
CA ASN A 124 2.26 9.86 7.96
C ASN A 124 2.48 10.86 9.11
N MET A 125 1.53 11.75 9.33
CA MET A 125 1.55 12.74 10.42
C MET A 125 0.66 12.33 11.59
N ALA A 126 0.18 11.07 11.60
CA ALA A 126 -0.72 10.54 12.61
C ALA A 126 -0.06 9.43 13.45
N GLN A 127 -0.70 9.12 14.58
CA GLN A 127 -0.28 8.07 15.51
C GLN A 127 -0.81 6.68 15.12
N TYR A 128 -1.43 6.55 13.96
CA TYR A 128 -2.00 5.32 13.41
C TYR A 128 -1.20 4.84 12.22
N GLN A 129 -1.28 3.54 11.94
CA GLN A 129 -0.70 2.97 10.71
C GLN A 129 -1.72 3.06 9.57
N HIS A 130 -1.24 3.30 8.36
CA HIS A 130 -2.07 3.38 7.16
C HIS A 130 -1.53 2.47 6.07
N PRO A 131 -2.23 1.39 5.71
CA PRO A 131 -1.94 0.68 4.46
C PRO A 131 -2.40 1.55 3.29
N ILE A 132 -1.44 2.22 2.65
CA ILE A 132 -1.69 3.15 1.54
C ILE A 132 -1.68 2.37 0.24
N HIS A 133 -2.79 2.42 -0.47
CA HIS A 133 -3.05 1.70 -1.72
C HIS A 133 -3.26 2.67 -2.89
N LEU A 134 -2.66 2.33 -4.01
CA LEU A 134 -2.85 3.00 -5.29
C LEU A 134 -3.50 2.04 -6.28
N HIS A 135 -4.64 2.43 -6.81
CA HIS A 135 -5.29 1.68 -7.88
C HIS A 135 -4.55 1.84 -9.21
N GLY A 136 -4.71 0.85 -10.07
CA GLY A 136 -4.30 0.87 -11.48
C GLY A 136 -2.80 0.79 -11.74
N MET A 137 -1.95 0.98 -10.75
CA MET A 137 -0.50 0.98 -10.89
C MET A 137 0.18 0.30 -9.71
N SER A 138 1.34 -0.29 -9.95
CA SER A 138 2.24 -0.75 -8.89
C SER A 138 3.36 0.27 -8.69
N PHE A 139 3.85 0.36 -7.47
CA PHE A 139 5.00 1.18 -7.14
C PHE A 139 6.10 0.35 -6.48
N LYS A 140 7.34 0.78 -6.64
CA LYS A 140 8.51 0.23 -5.97
C LYS A 140 8.75 0.96 -4.67
N VAL A 141 8.74 0.26 -3.55
CA VAL A 141 9.13 0.84 -2.25
C VAL A 141 10.65 1.00 -2.25
N LEU A 142 11.14 2.21 -2.05
CA LEU A 142 12.56 2.55 -2.12
C LEU A 142 13.21 2.65 -0.74
N SER A 143 12.57 3.37 0.17
CA SER A 143 13.13 3.65 1.49
C SER A 143 12.06 4.00 2.52
N SER A 144 12.43 3.87 3.79
CA SER A 144 11.67 4.32 4.96
C SER A 144 12.64 4.86 6.01
N ASP A 145 12.21 5.86 6.78
CA ASP A 145 12.96 6.37 7.93
C ASP A 145 12.74 5.52 9.21
N ARG A 146 11.85 4.52 9.14
CA ARG A 146 11.48 3.66 10.26
C ARG A 146 11.82 2.19 10.08
N LYS A 147 12.03 1.76 8.83
CA LYS A 147 12.22 0.35 8.46
C LYS A 147 13.40 0.21 7.50
N LYS A 148 14.17 -0.86 7.64
CA LYS A 148 15.12 -1.26 6.61
C LYS A 148 14.34 -1.84 5.44
N ILE A 149 14.42 -1.21 4.29
CA ILE A 149 13.75 -1.63 3.05
C ILE A 149 14.75 -2.32 2.12
N ILE A 150 14.40 -3.51 1.67
CA ILE A 150 14.95 -4.09 0.44
C ILE A 150 13.93 -3.73 -0.64
N PRO A 151 14.29 -2.97 -1.70
CA PRO A 151 13.32 -2.48 -2.67
C PRO A 151 12.48 -3.60 -3.30
N TYR A 152 11.14 -3.41 -3.33
CA TYR A 152 10.19 -4.36 -3.89
C TYR A 152 8.99 -3.64 -4.49
N PHE A 153 8.31 -4.29 -5.44
CA PHE A 153 7.06 -3.80 -6.02
C PHE A 153 5.85 -4.23 -5.21
N THR A 154 4.92 -3.32 -5.06
CA THR A 154 3.60 -3.54 -4.45
C THR A 154 2.63 -2.46 -4.94
N ASP A 155 1.36 -2.63 -4.67
CA ASP A 155 0.33 -1.60 -4.82
C ASP A 155 -0.15 -1.07 -3.47
N THR A 156 0.30 -1.67 -2.35
CA THR A 156 -0.12 -1.32 -1.00
C THR A 156 1.07 -1.34 -0.05
N TYR A 157 1.33 -0.22 0.62
CA TYR A 157 2.42 -0.09 1.61
C TYR A 157 1.89 0.26 2.99
N LEU A 158 2.26 -0.53 4.01
CA LEU A 158 1.90 -0.24 5.40
C LEU A 158 2.79 0.89 5.94
N LEU A 159 2.30 2.12 5.81
CA LEU A 159 2.96 3.32 6.32
C LEU A 159 2.76 3.41 7.84
N GLY A 160 3.84 3.32 8.60
CA GLY A 160 3.83 3.31 10.06
C GLY A 160 3.51 4.68 10.67
N LYS A 161 3.36 4.71 11.99
CA LYS A 161 3.15 5.95 12.76
C LYS A 161 4.32 6.92 12.55
N ASN A 162 4.02 8.17 12.20
CA ASN A 162 5.02 9.22 11.98
C ASN A 162 6.15 8.79 11.03
N GLU A 163 5.88 7.89 10.10
CA GLU A 163 6.84 7.37 9.12
C GLU A 163 6.87 8.25 7.88
N ARG A 164 8.08 8.37 7.32
CA ARG A 164 8.31 8.86 5.96
C ARG A 164 8.84 7.72 5.12
N ALA A 165 8.16 7.46 4.01
CA ALA A 165 8.58 6.46 3.04
C ALA A 165 8.66 7.10 1.65
N ARG A 166 9.53 6.54 0.80
CA ARG A 166 9.60 6.91 -0.62
C ARG A 166 9.25 5.69 -1.45
N VAL A 167 8.34 5.88 -2.37
CA VAL A 167 7.97 4.88 -3.36
C VAL A 167 8.10 5.49 -4.76
N ALA A 168 8.37 4.68 -5.76
CA ALA A 168 8.48 5.16 -7.14
C ALA A 168 7.64 4.32 -8.07
N LEU A 169 7.09 4.93 -9.11
CA LEU A 169 6.26 4.28 -10.13
C LEU A 169 6.51 4.86 -11.51
N VAL A 170 6.13 4.11 -12.51
CA VAL A 170 5.90 4.62 -13.87
C VAL A 170 4.40 4.86 -14.00
N ALA A 171 4.00 6.02 -14.49
CA ALA A 171 2.61 6.34 -14.77
C ALA A 171 2.20 5.68 -16.11
N ASP A 172 2.04 4.37 -16.14
CA ASP A 172 1.88 3.56 -17.36
C ASP A 172 0.42 3.17 -17.67
N ASN A 173 -0.52 3.59 -16.82
CA ASN A 173 -1.93 3.25 -16.96
C ASN A 173 -2.78 4.54 -16.99
N PRO A 174 -3.27 4.99 -18.16
CA PRO A 174 -4.05 6.21 -18.27
C PRO A 174 -5.42 6.08 -17.57
N GLY A 175 -5.86 7.16 -16.93
CA GLY A 175 -7.15 7.18 -16.23
C GLY A 175 -7.13 7.99 -14.95
N VAL A 176 -8.21 7.88 -14.18
CA VAL A 176 -8.34 8.44 -12.83
C VAL A 176 -8.37 7.31 -11.82
N TRP A 177 -7.38 7.30 -10.94
CA TRP A 177 -7.10 6.19 -10.04
C TRP A 177 -7.28 6.61 -8.59
N MET A 178 -7.94 5.77 -7.79
CA MET A 178 -8.08 6.02 -6.36
C MET A 178 -6.74 5.81 -5.65
N PHE A 179 -6.46 6.68 -4.69
CA PHE A 179 -5.29 6.64 -3.83
C PHE A 179 -5.77 6.82 -2.39
N HIS A 180 -5.68 5.78 -1.56
CA HIS A 180 -6.37 5.77 -0.27
C HIS A 180 -5.72 4.86 0.77
N CYS A 181 -6.13 5.06 2.03
CA CYS A 181 -5.89 4.09 3.10
C CYS A 181 -6.82 2.88 2.92
N HIS A 182 -6.30 1.66 3.11
CA HIS A 182 -7.10 0.43 3.00
C HIS A 182 -7.80 0.03 4.32
N VAL A 183 -7.69 0.84 5.38
CA VAL A 183 -8.58 0.77 6.54
C VAL A 183 -9.87 1.47 6.16
N ILE A 184 -10.98 0.73 6.10
CA ILE A 184 -12.25 1.22 5.55
C ILE A 184 -12.72 2.48 6.28
N ASP A 185 -12.72 2.47 7.61
CA ASP A 185 -13.14 3.63 8.41
C ASP A 185 -12.30 4.89 8.12
N HIS A 186 -10.99 4.74 7.87
CA HIS A 186 -10.13 5.87 7.51
C HIS A 186 -10.45 6.38 6.10
N MET A 187 -10.64 5.47 5.15
CA MET A 187 -10.98 5.78 3.77
C MET A 187 -12.30 6.55 3.68
N GLU A 188 -13.37 6.00 4.29
CA GLU A 188 -14.72 6.58 4.24
C GLU A 188 -14.82 7.91 4.99
N THR A 189 -13.93 8.15 5.95
CA THR A 189 -13.89 9.40 6.72
C THR A 189 -12.75 10.34 6.27
N GLY A 190 -12.36 10.28 5.00
CA GLY A 190 -11.58 11.32 4.33
C GLY A 190 -10.20 10.93 3.82
N LEU A 191 -9.63 9.76 4.20
CA LEU A 191 -8.26 9.37 3.80
C LEU A 191 -8.25 8.72 2.41
N MET A 192 -8.75 9.45 1.43
CA MET A 192 -8.82 9.07 0.04
C MET A 192 -8.61 10.29 -0.87
N ALA A 193 -8.10 10.07 -2.06
CA ALA A 193 -7.94 11.04 -3.12
C ALA A 193 -7.97 10.34 -4.48
N SER A 194 -8.01 11.10 -5.57
CA SER A 194 -7.77 10.60 -6.93
C SER A 194 -6.45 11.11 -7.48
N ILE A 195 -5.82 10.29 -8.33
CA ILE A 195 -4.64 10.63 -9.12
C ILE A 195 -5.02 10.43 -10.59
N GLN A 196 -4.74 11.43 -11.41
CA GLN A 196 -4.99 11.36 -12.85
C GLN A 196 -3.68 11.05 -13.60
N VAL A 197 -3.75 10.12 -14.54
CA VAL A 197 -2.68 9.84 -15.52
C VAL A 197 -3.21 10.18 -16.91
N ALA A 198 -2.54 11.09 -17.63
CA ALA A 198 -2.91 11.55 -18.97
C ALA A 198 -1.68 11.91 -19.82
#